data_e74ba501a3d4a3aef23e464afaa87df6
#
_entry.id   e74ba501a3d4a3aef23e464afaa87df6
#
_cell.length_a   1.000
_cell.length_b   1.000
_cell.length_c   1.000
_cell.angle_alpha   90.00
_cell.angle_beta   90.00
_cell.angle_gamma   90.00
#
_symmetry.space_group_name_H-M   'P 1'
#
loop_
_entity.id
_entity.type
_entity.pdbx_description
1 polymer ?
#
loop_
_entity_poly.entity_id
_entity_poly.type
_entity_poly.pdbx_seq_one_letter_code
_entity_poly.pdbx_strand_id
1 'polypeptide(L)'
;MRAPAIRGLGVLSGEAPATSAERGSAGAISGPPQPDILRLARPDRPGDRFRRATRECLLALAAVDAMLEDGKASREAIAGERTALLYVTAAAYGASNRQFIERRGGVMHFAYTAPAVVPAEVAIEFGVAGAYGILIGGAPATLRAIEQAARLLEAGTCDRALVLVVEIFEECADLYARHRRFYRWPLVETAACLWLERGAGELSFESTRGGRRRGGAPHEGERFAAGPLADLRDWRARAPGGPLELSGRWRGEHARLHWSPETSHARGSAA
;
A
#
# COMPACT_ATOMS: atom_id res chain seq x y z
N MET A 1 14.67 10.63 -15.03
CA MET A 1 15.00 10.18 -13.66
C MET A 1 15.42 8.73 -13.73
N ARG A 2 16.41 8.33 -12.95
CA ARG A 2 16.83 6.91 -12.93
C ARG A 2 15.77 6.04 -12.27
N ALA A 3 15.46 4.91 -12.88
CA ALA A 3 14.57 3.92 -12.28
C ALA A 3 15.29 3.23 -11.10
N PRO A 4 14.67 3.16 -9.93
CA PRO A 4 15.22 2.40 -8.83
C PRO A 4 15.17 0.89 -9.10
N ALA A 5 16.03 0.14 -8.46
CA ALA A 5 15.96 -1.31 -8.42
C ALA A 5 14.95 -1.77 -7.34
N ILE A 6 14.12 -2.75 -7.68
CA ILE A 6 13.21 -3.37 -6.73
C ILE A 6 13.98 -4.45 -5.97
N ARG A 7 14.14 -4.26 -4.66
CA ARG A 7 14.84 -5.20 -3.78
C ARG A 7 13.90 -6.22 -3.15
N GLY A 8 12.69 -5.77 -2.79
CA GLY A 8 11.65 -6.63 -2.21
C GLY A 8 10.26 -6.02 -2.38
N LEU A 9 9.24 -6.87 -2.42
CA LEU A 9 7.85 -6.48 -2.53
C LEU A 9 6.96 -7.44 -1.74
N GLY A 10 6.41 -6.98 -0.63
CA GLY A 10 5.38 -7.69 0.13
C GLY A 10 3.99 -7.16 -0.24
N VAL A 11 3.06 -8.03 -0.60
CA VAL A 11 1.66 -7.66 -0.87
C VAL A 11 0.74 -8.68 -0.23
N LEU A 12 0.00 -8.22 0.77
CA LEU A 12 -1.07 -8.96 1.42
C LEU A 12 -2.40 -8.45 0.87
N SER A 13 -3.24 -9.33 0.37
CA SER A 13 -4.56 -8.99 -0.19
C SER A 13 -5.65 -9.78 0.51
N GLY A 14 -6.77 -9.13 0.75
CA GLY A 14 -7.97 -9.79 1.28
C GLY A 14 -8.53 -10.80 0.29
N GLU A 15 -9.07 -11.88 0.84
CA GLU A 15 -9.68 -12.97 0.08
C GLU A 15 -11.19 -13.03 0.36
N ALA A 16 -11.93 -13.63 -0.58
CA ALA A 16 -13.32 -13.94 -0.34
C ALA A 16 -13.42 -15.00 0.77
N PRO A 17 -14.38 -14.90 1.70
CA PRO A 17 -14.58 -15.92 2.73
C PRO A 17 -14.79 -17.30 2.07
N ALA A 18 -14.06 -18.28 2.55
CA ALA A 18 -13.97 -19.63 1.95
C ALA A 18 -15.30 -20.41 1.94
N THR A 19 -16.30 -19.99 2.72
CA THR A 19 -17.60 -20.66 2.77
C THR A 19 -18.78 -19.69 2.79
N SER A 20 -19.83 -20.04 2.07
CA SER A 20 -21.14 -19.36 2.10
C SER A 20 -21.84 -19.40 3.48
N ALA A 21 -21.37 -20.23 4.41
CA ALA A 21 -21.92 -20.37 5.76
C ALA A 21 -21.66 -19.17 6.68
N GLU A 22 -20.54 -18.47 6.48
CA GLU A 22 -20.21 -17.27 7.26
C GLU A 22 -21.02 -16.03 6.84
N ARG A 23 -21.66 -16.05 5.66
CA ARG A 23 -22.57 -15.00 5.19
C ARG A 23 -23.93 -15.00 5.87
N GLY A 24 -24.27 -16.03 6.62
CA GLY A 24 -25.63 -16.28 7.14
C GLY A 24 -25.91 -15.82 8.57
N SER A 25 -24.94 -15.38 9.35
CA SER A 25 -25.11 -15.12 10.79
C SER A 25 -25.28 -13.64 11.18
N ALA A 26 -25.10 -12.70 10.26
CA ALA A 26 -25.47 -11.32 10.50
C ALA A 26 -26.98 -11.19 10.29
N GLY A 27 -27.76 -11.16 11.40
CA GLY A 27 -29.21 -10.98 11.39
C GLY A 27 -29.57 -9.85 10.41
N ALA A 28 -30.64 -10.07 9.62
CA ALA A 28 -31.12 -9.16 8.59
C ALA A 28 -31.43 -7.77 9.18
N ILE A 29 -30.42 -6.93 9.28
CA ILE A 29 -30.56 -5.51 9.52
C ILE A 29 -31.03 -4.95 8.17
N SER A 30 -32.26 -4.46 8.13
CA SER A 30 -32.88 -3.77 7.00
C SER A 30 -32.13 -2.46 6.71
N GLY A 31 -30.92 -2.58 6.13
CA GLY A 31 -30.06 -1.47 5.71
C GLY A 31 -29.72 -1.57 4.23
N PRO A 32 -29.23 -0.50 3.59
CA PRO A 32 -28.76 -0.58 2.21
C PRO A 32 -27.67 -1.67 2.11
N PRO A 33 -27.65 -2.46 1.01
CA PRO A 33 -26.69 -3.53 0.84
C PRO A 33 -25.27 -2.97 0.91
N GLN A 34 -24.45 -3.50 1.82
CA GLN A 34 -23.05 -3.11 1.97
C GLN A 34 -22.22 -3.64 0.79
N PRO A 35 -21.14 -2.94 0.38
CA PRO A 35 -20.23 -3.46 -0.62
C PRO A 35 -19.57 -4.75 -0.11
N ASP A 36 -19.32 -5.68 -1.00
CA ASP A 36 -18.53 -6.85 -0.67
C ASP A 36 -17.11 -6.38 -0.32
N ILE A 37 -16.65 -6.73 0.88
CA ILE A 37 -15.28 -6.44 1.32
C ILE A 37 -14.51 -7.75 1.39
N LEU A 38 -13.46 -7.86 0.60
CA LEU A 38 -12.49 -8.93 0.70
C LEU A 38 -11.50 -8.54 1.81
N ARG A 39 -11.55 -9.26 2.93
CA ARG A 39 -10.89 -8.84 4.17
C ARG A 39 -9.52 -9.47 4.32
N LEU A 40 -8.61 -8.71 4.90
CA LEU A 40 -7.38 -9.25 5.48
C LEU A 40 -7.62 -9.69 6.92
N ALA A 41 -7.19 -10.89 7.26
CA ALA A 41 -7.17 -11.31 8.66
C ALA A 41 -6.28 -10.37 9.49
N ARG A 42 -6.65 -10.14 10.76
CA ARG A 42 -5.78 -9.41 11.68
C ARG A 42 -4.53 -10.27 11.92
N PRO A 43 -3.31 -9.75 11.64
CA PRO A 43 -2.09 -10.48 11.97
C PRO A 43 -1.98 -10.72 13.47
N ASP A 44 -1.59 -11.93 13.86
CA ASP A 44 -1.17 -12.21 15.23
C ASP A 44 0.30 -11.82 15.38
N ARG A 45 0.57 -10.95 16.35
CA ARG A 45 1.95 -10.51 16.64
C ARG A 45 2.18 -10.56 18.14
N PRO A 46 3.10 -11.41 18.60
CA PRO A 46 3.38 -11.54 20.02
C PRO A 46 4.04 -10.29 20.57
N GLY A 47 3.74 -9.97 21.83
CA GLY A 47 4.33 -8.87 22.57
C GLY A 47 3.31 -7.87 23.10
N ASP A 48 3.51 -7.42 24.35
CA ASP A 48 2.55 -6.54 25.04
C ASP A 48 2.32 -5.20 24.35
N ARG A 49 3.32 -4.67 23.64
CA ARG A 49 3.20 -3.43 22.87
C ARG A 49 2.13 -3.54 21.74
N PHE A 50 1.96 -4.72 21.15
CA PHE A 50 1.03 -4.94 20.05
C PHE A 50 -0.41 -5.20 20.49
N ARG A 51 -0.66 -5.41 21.79
CA ARG A 51 -2.02 -5.61 22.33
C ARG A 51 -2.94 -4.42 22.06
N ARG A 52 -2.37 -3.21 21.95
CA ARG A 52 -3.10 -1.96 21.69
C ARG A 52 -2.94 -1.45 20.26
N ALA A 53 -2.08 -2.09 19.47
CA ALA A 53 -1.88 -1.70 18.08
C ALA A 53 -3.17 -1.90 17.28
N THR A 54 -3.49 -0.92 16.45
CA THR A 54 -4.64 -1.02 15.56
C THR A 54 -4.38 -2.07 14.48
N ARG A 55 -5.44 -2.52 13.82
CA ARG A 55 -5.33 -3.51 12.74
C ARG A 55 -4.46 -3.02 11.61
N GLU A 56 -4.56 -1.71 11.25
CA GLU A 56 -3.75 -1.07 10.23
C GLU A 56 -2.26 -1.14 10.55
N CYS A 57 -1.89 -0.88 11.80
CA CYS A 57 -0.51 -0.97 12.25
C CYS A 57 0.03 -2.39 12.10
N LEU A 58 -0.73 -3.40 12.55
CA LEU A 58 -0.32 -4.80 12.43
C LEU A 58 -0.19 -5.26 10.97
N LEU A 59 -1.10 -4.83 10.09
CA LEU A 59 -1.03 -5.12 8.67
C LEU A 59 0.18 -4.45 8.00
N ALA A 60 0.51 -3.21 8.40
CA ALA A 60 1.70 -2.53 7.94
C ALA A 60 2.99 -3.29 8.30
N LEU A 61 3.09 -3.75 9.56
CA LEU A 61 4.22 -4.56 10.01
C LEU A 61 4.33 -5.88 9.22
N ALA A 62 3.20 -6.56 9.01
CA ALA A 62 3.16 -7.80 8.24
C ALA A 62 3.55 -7.60 6.76
N ALA A 63 3.18 -6.47 6.15
CA ALA A 63 3.59 -6.13 4.80
C ALA A 63 5.10 -5.89 4.69
N VAL A 64 5.72 -5.29 5.71
CA VAL A 64 7.19 -5.13 5.77
C VAL A 64 7.87 -6.47 5.98
N ASP A 65 7.36 -7.34 6.87
CA ASP A 65 7.91 -8.69 7.06
C ASP A 65 7.86 -9.48 5.73
N ALA A 66 6.72 -9.46 5.01
CA ALA A 66 6.59 -10.11 3.71
C ALA A 66 7.54 -9.53 2.64
N MET A 67 7.79 -8.23 2.66
CA MET A 67 8.76 -7.57 1.78
C MET A 67 10.20 -8.01 2.08
N LEU A 68 10.56 -8.14 3.36
CA LEU A 68 11.88 -8.64 3.78
C LEU A 68 12.08 -10.09 3.38
N GLU A 69 11.04 -10.92 3.49
CA GLU A 69 11.05 -12.32 3.05
C GLU A 69 11.27 -12.42 1.53
N ASP A 70 10.53 -11.66 0.72
CA ASP A 70 10.72 -11.59 -0.74
C ASP A 70 12.14 -11.13 -1.11
N GLY A 71 12.67 -10.12 -0.40
CA GLY A 71 14.02 -9.60 -0.56
C GLY A 71 15.11 -10.51 0.02
N LYS A 72 14.76 -11.61 0.71
CA LYS A 72 15.67 -12.50 1.45
C LYS A 72 16.62 -11.73 2.36
N ALA A 73 16.08 -10.79 3.11
CA ALA A 73 16.83 -9.86 3.94
C ALA A 73 16.35 -9.87 5.39
N SER A 74 17.25 -9.52 6.30
CA SER A 74 16.92 -9.33 7.70
C SER A 74 16.44 -7.90 8.00
N ARG A 75 15.92 -7.67 9.20
CA ARG A 75 15.42 -6.35 9.64
C ARG A 75 16.50 -5.27 9.63
N GLU A 76 17.72 -5.65 9.96
CA GLU A 76 18.88 -4.76 9.99
C GLU A 76 19.18 -4.16 8.62
N ALA A 77 18.80 -4.87 7.54
CA ALA A 77 19.01 -4.38 6.18
C ALA A 77 18.25 -3.09 5.87
N ILE A 78 17.16 -2.80 6.57
CA ILE A 78 16.35 -1.59 6.36
C ILE A 78 16.42 -0.60 7.53
N ALA A 79 17.16 -0.91 8.60
CA ALA A 79 17.30 -0.04 9.76
C ALA A 79 18.18 1.18 9.45
N GLY A 80 18.01 2.25 10.25
CA GLY A 80 18.87 3.42 10.29
C GLY A 80 18.41 4.62 9.48
N GLU A 81 19.22 5.68 9.51
CA GLU A 81 18.91 7.01 8.94
C GLU A 81 18.96 7.06 7.40
N ARG A 82 19.57 6.04 6.79
CA ARG A 82 19.71 5.95 5.33
C ARG A 82 18.56 5.21 4.65
N THR A 83 17.47 4.92 5.39
CA THR A 83 16.25 4.30 4.87
C THR A 83 15.09 5.29 4.96
N ALA A 84 14.55 5.70 3.81
CA ALA A 84 13.37 6.55 3.74
C ALA A 84 12.09 5.69 3.87
N LEU A 85 11.04 6.24 4.48
CA LEU A 85 9.71 5.62 4.60
C LEU A 85 8.63 6.55 4.08
N LEU A 86 7.99 6.18 2.98
CA LEU A 86 6.87 6.89 2.38
C LEU A 86 5.60 6.06 2.58
N TYR A 87 4.69 6.57 3.40
CA TYR A 87 3.41 5.93 3.67
C TYR A 87 2.29 6.52 2.83
N VAL A 88 1.46 5.65 2.26
CA VAL A 88 0.32 6.05 1.42
C VAL A 88 -0.94 5.35 1.89
N THR A 89 -2.04 6.10 2.01
CA THR A 89 -3.38 5.54 2.25
C THR A 89 -4.45 6.50 1.75
N ALA A 90 -5.59 5.97 1.34
CA ALA A 90 -6.78 6.76 1.07
C ALA A 90 -7.80 6.66 2.23
N ALA A 91 -7.85 5.53 2.95
CA ALA A 91 -8.94 5.21 3.84
C ALA A 91 -8.56 4.59 5.20
N ALA A 92 -7.37 4.02 5.35
CA ALA A 92 -7.04 3.19 6.52
C ALA A 92 -7.12 3.91 7.88
N TYR A 93 -6.93 5.23 7.92
CA TYR A 93 -7.08 6.00 9.17
C TYR A 93 -8.55 6.32 9.52
N GLY A 94 -9.49 6.04 8.63
CA GLY A 94 -10.93 6.35 8.83
C GLY A 94 -11.55 5.56 9.97
N ALA A 95 -11.10 4.33 10.18
CA ALA A 95 -11.57 3.47 11.27
C ALA A 95 -11.30 4.07 12.65
N SER A 96 -10.06 4.43 12.93
CA SER A 96 -9.65 5.00 14.21
C SER A 96 -10.32 6.35 14.48
N ASN A 97 -10.46 7.18 13.44
CA ASN A 97 -11.19 8.44 13.52
C ASN A 97 -12.66 8.23 13.90
N ARG A 98 -13.31 7.27 13.25
CA ARG A 98 -14.71 6.95 13.54
C ARG A 98 -14.90 6.47 14.98
N GLN A 99 -14.08 5.53 15.46
CA GLN A 99 -14.13 5.03 16.82
C GLN A 99 -13.95 6.15 17.84
N PHE A 100 -13.05 7.09 17.59
CA PHE A 100 -12.83 8.25 18.43
C PHE A 100 -14.06 9.18 18.47
N ILE A 101 -14.61 9.53 17.30
CA ILE A 101 -15.80 10.40 17.17
C ILE A 101 -17.02 9.77 17.84
N GLU A 102 -17.23 8.48 17.66
CA GLU A 102 -18.34 7.73 18.26
C GLU A 102 -18.12 7.41 19.76
N ARG A 103 -17.02 7.90 20.35
CA ARG A 103 -16.61 7.67 21.74
C ARG A 103 -16.51 6.18 22.13
N ARG A 104 -16.28 5.32 21.17
CA ARG A 104 -16.04 3.89 21.41
C ARG A 104 -14.60 3.61 21.86
N GLY A 105 -13.69 4.55 21.65
CA GLY A 105 -12.33 4.54 22.14
C GLY A 105 -12.12 5.60 23.22
N GLY A 106 -11.40 5.28 24.29
CA GLY A 106 -11.01 6.27 25.30
C GLY A 106 -10.01 7.28 24.76
N VAL A 107 -9.62 8.26 25.60
CA VAL A 107 -8.65 9.32 25.29
C VAL A 107 -7.35 8.76 24.67
N MET A 108 -6.94 7.55 25.06
CA MET A 108 -5.80 6.83 24.50
C MET A 108 -5.93 6.53 23.00
N HIS A 109 -7.14 6.51 22.46
CA HIS A 109 -7.39 6.28 21.02
C HIS A 109 -7.10 7.51 20.16
N PHE A 110 -6.97 8.70 20.77
CA PHE A 110 -6.69 9.92 20.02
C PHE A 110 -5.39 9.83 19.20
N ALA A 111 -4.36 9.23 19.75
CA ALA A 111 -3.10 9.04 19.03
C ALA A 111 -3.27 8.29 17.69
N TYR A 112 -4.20 7.32 17.65
CA TYR A 112 -4.45 6.49 16.47
C TYR A 112 -5.37 7.15 15.43
N THR A 113 -5.85 8.36 15.67
CA THR A 113 -6.60 9.12 14.66
C THR A 113 -5.72 9.75 13.59
N ALA A 114 -4.41 9.86 13.85
CA ALA A 114 -3.45 10.41 12.91
C ALA A 114 -2.93 9.33 11.94
N PRO A 115 -2.91 9.58 10.62
CA PRO A 115 -2.34 8.64 9.65
C PRO A 115 -0.88 8.29 9.94
N ALA A 116 -0.17 9.18 10.65
CA ALA A 116 1.23 9.03 11.03
C ALA A 116 1.53 7.83 11.95
N VAL A 117 0.52 7.32 12.67
CA VAL A 117 0.72 6.23 13.63
C VAL A 117 1.14 4.93 12.93
N VAL A 118 0.55 4.63 11.78
CA VAL A 118 0.85 3.41 11.03
C VAL A 118 2.33 3.32 10.63
N PRO A 119 2.89 4.31 9.92
CA PRO A 119 4.32 4.27 9.58
C PRO A 119 5.23 4.50 10.80
N ALA A 120 4.77 5.17 11.86
CA ALA A 120 5.54 5.30 13.09
C ALA A 120 5.75 3.95 13.78
N GLU A 121 4.73 3.08 13.84
CA GLU A 121 4.86 1.72 14.34
C GLU A 121 5.88 0.91 13.52
N VAL A 122 5.89 1.07 12.20
CA VAL A 122 6.90 0.45 11.32
C VAL A 122 8.28 1.00 11.61
N ALA A 123 8.44 2.32 11.72
CA ALA A 123 9.72 2.96 12.01
C ALA A 123 10.31 2.47 13.33
N ILE A 124 9.50 2.36 14.39
CA ILE A 124 9.91 1.87 15.71
C ILE A 124 10.29 0.39 15.64
N GLU A 125 9.48 -0.44 14.98
CA GLU A 125 9.69 -1.90 14.95
C GLU A 125 10.93 -2.30 14.13
N PHE A 126 11.18 -1.62 13.02
CA PHE A 126 12.27 -1.95 12.11
C PHE A 126 13.47 -1.01 12.20
N GLY A 127 13.45 -0.05 13.13
CA GLY A 127 14.55 0.89 13.33
C GLY A 127 14.76 1.85 12.16
N VAL A 128 13.71 2.17 11.37
CA VAL A 128 13.81 3.13 10.27
C VAL A 128 13.82 4.54 10.81
N ALA A 129 14.87 5.32 10.50
CA ALA A 129 15.07 6.65 11.05
C ALA A 129 15.42 7.72 10.02
N GLY A 130 15.26 7.43 8.72
CA GLY A 130 15.58 8.35 7.63
C GLY A 130 14.44 9.26 7.22
N ALA A 131 14.49 9.75 5.99
CA ALA A 131 13.47 10.63 5.43
C ALA A 131 12.08 10.00 5.50
N TYR A 132 11.08 10.82 5.83
CA TYR A 132 9.74 10.36 6.14
C TYR A 132 8.69 11.18 5.42
N GLY A 133 7.66 10.53 4.89
CA GLY A 133 6.55 11.20 4.21
C GLY A 133 5.24 10.42 4.29
N ILE A 134 4.12 11.18 4.32
CA ILE A 134 2.77 10.62 4.29
C ILE A 134 2.01 11.25 3.13
N LEU A 135 1.45 10.42 2.26
CA LEU A 135 0.62 10.84 1.15
C LEU A 135 -0.80 10.29 1.34
N ILE A 136 -1.77 11.18 1.42
CA ILE A 136 -3.18 10.81 1.53
C ILE A 136 -3.83 10.87 0.14
N GLY A 137 -4.24 9.72 -0.38
CA GLY A 137 -4.86 9.61 -1.69
C GLY A 137 -4.93 8.16 -2.18
N GLY A 138 -5.55 7.96 -3.37
CA GLY A 138 -5.63 6.66 -4.01
C GLY A 138 -4.38 6.32 -4.84
N ALA A 139 -4.55 5.49 -5.86
CA ALA A 139 -3.47 4.99 -6.72
C ALA A 139 -2.48 6.06 -7.24
N PRO A 140 -2.89 7.29 -7.66
CA PRO A 140 -1.95 8.33 -8.05
C PRO A 140 -0.97 8.72 -6.94
N ALA A 141 -1.40 8.69 -5.66
CA ALA A 141 -0.53 9.01 -4.54
C ALA A 141 0.57 7.96 -4.36
N THR A 142 0.29 6.70 -4.60
CA THR A 142 1.30 5.62 -4.57
C THR A 142 2.31 5.77 -5.71
N LEU A 143 1.86 6.08 -6.92
CA LEU A 143 2.76 6.35 -8.04
C LEU A 143 3.67 7.55 -7.77
N ARG A 144 3.12 8.60 -7.14
CA ARG A 144 3.90 9.76 -6.69
C ARG A 144 4.88 9.41 -5.57
N ALA A 145 4.51 8.51 -4.65
CA ALA A 145 5.42 8.03 -3.62
C ALA A 145 6.60 7.25 -4.22
N ILE A 146 6.36 6.41 -5.23
CA ILE A 146 7.42 5.71 -5.97
C ILE A 146 8.34 6.72 -6.68
N GLU A 147 7.79 7.72 -7.35
CA GLU A 147 8.55 8.80 -7.98
C GLU A 147 9.40 9.56 -6.94
N GLN A 148 8.81 9.92 -5.80
CA GLN A 148 9.52 10.61 -4.72
C GLN A 148 10.64 9.74 -4.13
N ALA A 149 10.40 8.44 -3.93
CA ALA A 149 11.42 7.49 -3.52
C ALA A 149 12.61 7.46 -4.49
N ALA A 150 12.34 7.40 -5.79
CA ALA A 150 13.37 7.43 -6.82
C ALA A 150 14.19 8.74 -6.76
N ARG A 151 13.55 9.89 -6.55
CA ARG A 151 14.23 11.18 -6.38
C ARG A 151 15.14 11.21 -5.14
N LEU A 152 14.67 10.69 -4.00
CA LEU A 152 15.47 10.62 -2.77
C LEU A 152 16.70 9.73 -2.96
N LEU A 153 16.54 8.60 -3.64
CA LEU A 153 17.64 7.69 -3.98
C LEU A 153 18.63 8.34 -4.96
N GLU A 154 18.15 8.99 -6.02
CA GLU A 154 18.99 9.67 -7.02
C GLU A 154 19.77 10.83 -6.40
N ALA A 155 19.13 11.62 -5.53
CA ALA A 155 19.76 12.72 -4.80
C ALA A 155 20.75 12.25 -3.72
N GLY A 156 20.79 10.96 -3.40
CA GLY A 156 21.63 10.43 -2.33
C GLY A 156 21.15 10.76 -0.91
N THR A 157 19.93 11.24 -0.76
CA THR A 157 19.32 11.50 0.55
C THR A 157 19.18 10.22 1.36
N CYS A 158 18.89 9.12 0.69
CA CYS A 158 18.84 7.78 1.28
C CYS A 158 19.51 6.74 0.35
N ASP A 159 19.80 5.57 0.89
CA ASP A 159 20.29 4.42 0.13
C ASP A 159 19.17 3.44 -0.18
N ARG A 160 18.12 3.47 0.64
CA ARG A 160 16.92 2.64 0.55
C ARG A 160 15.68 3.48 0.74
N ALA A 161 14.61 3.13 0.03
CA ALA A 161 13.32 3.77 0.21
C ALA A 161 12.22 2.70 0.29
N LEU A 162 11.39 2.79 1.30
CA LEU A 162 10.23 1.95 1.51
C LEU A 162 8.98 2.73 1.12
N VAL A 163 8.16 2.17 0.22
CA VAL A 163 6.83 2.68 -0.08
C VAL A 163 5.82 1.73 0.55
N LEU A 164 5.22 2.17 1.64
CA LEU A 164 4.27 1.41 2.46
C LEU A 164 2.84 1.86 2.14
N VAL A 165 1.96 0.92 1.87
CA VAL A 165 0.53 1.19 1.59
C VAL A 165 -0.32 0.29 2.46
N VAL A 166 -1.34 0.85 3.10
CA VAL A 166 -2.37 0.06 3.82
C VAL A 166 -3.74 0.62 3.48
N GLU A 167 -4.64 -0.27 3.06
CA GLU A 167 -6.06 0.05 2.84
C GLU A 167 -6.94 -0.98 3.52
N ILE A 168 -7.80 -0.50 4.41
CA ILE A 168 -8.85 -1.29 5.06
C ILE A 168 -10.18 -0.55 4.99
N PHE A 169 -11.28 -1.29 4.96
CA PHE A 169 -12.59 -0.72 4.65
C PHE A 169 -13.69 -1.11 5.63
N GLU A 170 -13.45 -2.07 6.50
CA GLU A 170 -14.48 -2.68 7.35
C GLU A 170 -15.27 -1.64 8.15
N GLU A 171 -14.56 -0.72 8.79
CA GLU A 171 -15.15 0.28 9.68
C GLU A 171 -15.79 1.46 8.93
N CYS A 172 -15.52 1.57 7.63
CA CYS A 172 -16.08 2.59 6.76
C CYS A 172 -17.06 2.01 5.73
N ALA A 173 -17.40 0.74 5.83
CA ALA A 173 -18.23 0.01 4.85
C ALA A 173 -19.58 0.70 4.58
N ASP A 174 -20.23 1.22 5.61
CA ASP A 174 -21.50 1.95 5.48
C ASP A 174 -21.37 3.28 4.72
N LEU A 175 -20.22 3.94 4.80
CA LEU A 175 -19.95 5.15 4.02
C LEU A 175 -19.80 4.80 2.54
N TYR A 176 -19.13 3.70 2.22
CA TYR A 176 -19.00 3.22 0.85
C TYR A 176 -20.33 2.68 0.30
N ALA A 177 -21.16 2.04 1.15
CA ALA A 177 -22.48 1.57 0.75
C ALA A 177 -23.39 2.71 0.26
N ARG A 178 -23.34 3.89 0.90
CA ARG A 178 -24.09 5.09 0.48
C ARG A 178 -23.67 5.61 -0.89
N HIS A 179 -22.45 5.30 -1.31
CA HIS A 179 -21.87 5.73 -2.59
C HIS A 179 -21.76 4.57 -3.60
N ARG A 180 -22.50 3.49 -3.44
CA ARG A 180 -22.45 2.27 -4.26
C ARG A 180 -22.59 2.51 -5.77
N ARG A 181 -23.21 3.58 -6.20
CA ARG A 181 -23.25 3.96 -7.63
C ARG A 181 -21.87 4.20 -8.23
N PHE A 182 -20.87 4.49 -7.37
CA PHE A 182 -19.47 4.76 -7.75
C PHE A 182 -18.57 3.55 -7.55
N TYR A 183 -18.94 2.64 -6.63
CA TYR A 183 -18.15 1.45 -6.29
C TYR A 183 -18.93 0.19 -6.68
N ARG A 184 -18.76 -0.20 -7.93
CA ARG A 184 -19.43 -1.39 -8.49
C ARG A 184 -18.69 -2.69 -8.20
N TRP A 185 -17.46 -2.58 -7.74
CA TRP A 185 -16.54 -3.68 -7.49
C TRP A 185 -16.38 -3.93 -6.00
N PRO A 186 -16.04 -5.17 -5.58
CA PRO A 186 -15.68 -5.41 -4.20
C PRO A 186 -14.52 -4.53 -3.77
N LEU A 187 -14.49 -4.15 -2.51
CA LEU A 187 -13.37 -3.46 -1.88
C LEU A 187 -12.38 -4.51 -1.38
N VAL A 188 -11.13 -4.45 -1.82
CA VAL A 188 -10.11 -5.43 -1.45
C VAL A 188 -9.16 -4.79 -0.46
N GLU A 189 -9.23 -5.20 0.81
CA GLU A 189 -8.26 -4.77 1.80
C GLU A 189 -6.86 -5.24 1.40
N THR A 190 -5.91 -4.33 1.46
CA THR A 190 -4.56 -4.61 0.97
C THR A 190 -3.55 -3.88 1.84
N ALA A 191 -2.50 -4.59 2.25
CA ALA A 191 -1.31 -4.01 2.85
C ALA A 191 -0.09 -4.40 2.02
N ALA A 192 0.71 -3.42 1.61
CA ALA A 192 1.85 -3.67 0.75
C ALA A 192 3.05 -2.80 1.13
N CYS A 193 4.24 -3.35 0.98
CA CYS A 193 5.49 -2.61 1.14
C CYS A 193 6.43 -2.92 -0.03
N LEU A 194 6.96 -1.87 -0.65
CA LEU A 194 7.92 -1.94 -1.74
C LEU A 194 9.25 -1.37 -1.26
N TRP A 195 10.31 -2.15 -1.40
CA TRP A 195 11.68 -1.75 -1.10
C TRP A 195 12.42 -1.41 -2.38
N LEU A 196 12.91 -0.18 -2.44
CA LEU A 196 13.64 0.39 -3.56
C LEU A 196 15.07 0.74 -3.15
N GLU A 197 16.02 0.46 -4.05
CA GLU A 197 17.41 0.89 -3.99
C GLU A 197 17.81 1.62 -5.28
N ARG A 198 19.00 2.21 -5.32
CA ARG A 198 19.48 2.84 -6.56
C ARG A 198 19.54 1.83 -7.69
N GLY A 199 19.07 2.24 -8.85
CA GLY A 199 19.12 1.47 -10.09
C GLY A 199 19.63 2.31 -11.25
N ALA A 200 19.73 1.70 -12.43
CA ALA A 200 20.28 2.32 -13.64
C ALA A 200 19.28 2.47 -14.79
N GLY A 201 18.06 1.98 -14.63
CA GLY A 201 17.01 2.11 -15.65
C GLY A 201 16.44 3.53 -15.79
N GLU A 202 15.33 3.66 -16.51
CA GLU A 202 14.60 4.91 -16.69
C GLU A 202 13.24 4.88 -16.00
N LEU A 203 12.89 5.97 -15.32
CA LEU A 203 11.61 6.20 -14.72
C LEU A 203 11.03 7.54 -15.18
N SER A 204 9.82 7.53 -15.71
CA SER A 204 9.04 8.74 -15.95
C SER A 204 7.71 8.69 -15.25
N PHE A 205 7.27 9.84 -14.76
CA PHE A 205 6.00 10.00 -14.06
C PHE A 205 5.21 11.13 -14.70
N GLU A 206 3.94 10.87 -14.99
CA GLU A 206 3.01 11.82 -15.53
C GLU A 206 1.75 11.88 -14.66
N SER A 207 1.26 13.07 -14.39
CA SER A 207 -0.01 13.27 -13.69
C SER A 207 -0.83 14.35 -14.38
N THR A 208 -2.11 14.06 -14.60
CA THR A 208 -3.06 14.97 -15.22
C THR A 208 -4.31 15.10 -14.34
N ARG A 209 -4.83 16.32 -14.21
CA ARG A 209 -6.13 16.60 -13.59
C ARG A 209 -7.15 16.92 -14.69
N GLY A 210 -8.33 16.37 -14.53
CA GLY A 210 -9.45 16.66 -15.45
C GLY A 210 -9.45 15.73 -16.67
N GLY A 211 -10.26 14.70 -16.64
CA GLY A 211 -10.54 13.84 -17.78
C GLY A 211 -11.48 12.71 -17.36
N ARG A 212 -12.70 12.74 -17.93
CA ARG A 212 -13.63 11.60 -17.84
C ARG A 212 -13.17 10.49 -18.82
N ARG A 213 -11.98 9.98 -18.68
CA ARG A 213 -11.63 8.73 -19.38
C ARG A 213 -12.09 7.56 -18.51
N ARG A 214 -12.99 6.74 -19.06
CA ARG A 214 -13.38 5.46 -18.47
C ARG A 214 -12.13 4.60 -18.38
N GLY A 215 -11.64 4.36 -17.16
CA GLY A 215 -10.66 3.31 -16.91
C GLY A 215 -11.30 1.95 -17.08
N GLY A 216 -10.53 0.97 -17.47
CA GLY A 216 -10.92 -0.42 -17.39
C GLY A 216 -11.33 -0.78 -15.95
N ALA A 217 -12.17 -1.79 -15.81
CA ALA A 217 -12.50 -2.35 -14.50
C ALA A 217 -11.24 -2.95 -13.85
N PRO A 218 -11.01 -2.75 -12.55
CA PRO A 218 -10.01 -3.52 -11.86
C PRO A 218 -10.36 -5.01 -11.92
N HIS A 219 -9.42 -5.85 -12.27
CA HIS A 219 -9.67 -7.28 -12.53
C HIS A 219 -10.22 -8.04 -11.31
N GLU A 220 -9.96 -7.56 -10.08
CA GLU A 220 -10.31 -8.27 -8.85
C GLU A 220 -10.97 -7.41 -7.78
N GLY A 221 -11.23 -6.12 -8.03
CA GLY A 221 -11.84 -5.18 -7.09
C GLY A 221 -11.03 -3.92 -6.83
N GLU A 222 -11.61 -3.01 -6.06
CA GLU A 222 -11.02 -1.70 -5.75
C GLU A 222 -10.04 -1.79 -4.58
N ARG A 223 -8.80 -1.40 -4.82
CA ARG A 223 -7.70 -1.38 -3.84
C ARG A 223 -7.21 0.04 -3.51
N PHE A 224 -7.80 1.07 -4.07
CA PHE A 224 -7.43 2.49 -3.92
C PHE A 224 -5.92 2.75 -4.05
N ALA A 225 -5.25 3.15 -2.96
CA ALA A 225 -3.82 3.40 -2.98
C ALA A 225 -2.99 2.14 -3.27
N ALA A 226 -3.47 0.96 -2.87
CA ALA A 226 -2.70 -0.27 -2.98
C ALA A 226 -2.71 -0.89 -4.39
N GLY A 227 -3.58 -0.42 -5.30
CA GLY A 227 -3.68 -0.95 -6.67
C GLY A 227 -2.34 -1.05 -7.40
N PRO A 228 -1.53 0.03 -7.50
CA PRO A 228 -0.27 -0.02 -8.22
C PRO A 228 0.75 -1.06 -7.70
N LEU A 229 0.78 -1.33 -6.38
CA LEU A 229 1.67 -2.35 -5.83
C LEU A 229 1.15 -3.77 -6.09
N ALA A 230 -0.17 -3.97 -6.15
CA ALA A 230 -0.75 -5.23 -6.58
C ALA A 230 -0.45 -5.49 -8.06
N ASP A 231 -0.60 -4.49 -8.93
CA ASP A 231 -0.25 -4.57 -10.35
C ASP A 231 1.25 -4.87 -10.56
N LEU A 232 2.11 -4.26 -9.75
CA LEU A 232 3.55 -4.51 -9.75
C LEU A 232 3.88 -5.96 -9.36
N ARG A 233 3.22 -6.52 -8.34
CA ARG A 233 3.35 -7.93 -7.95
C ARG A 233 2.99 -8.84 -9.11
N ASP A 234 1.87 -8.59 -9.76
CA ASP A 234 1.35 -9.40 -10.85
C ASP A 234 2.24 -9.30 -12.11
N TRP A 235 2.82 -8.13 -12.36
CA TRP A 235 3.82 -7.95 -13.41
C TRP A 235 5.11 -8.74 -13.11
N ARG A 236 5.65 -8.66 -11.89
CA ARG A 236 6.84 -9.43 -11.50
C ARG A 236 6.64 -10.95 -11.68
N ALA A 237 5.43 -11.45 -11.41
CA ALA A 237 5.10 -12.86 -11.58
C ALA A 237 5.04 -13.31 -13.06
N ARG A 238 4.64 -12.39 -13.98
CA ARG A 238 4.40 -12.71 -15.40
C ARG A 238 5.59 -12.41 -16.32
N ALA A 239 6.25 -11.30 -16.10
CA ALA A 239 7.27 -10.77 -17.02
C ALA A 239 8.41 -10.04 -16.28
N PRO A 240 9.20 -10.76 -15.45
CA PRO A 240 10.27 -10.12 -14.70
C PRO A 240 11.31 -9.52 -15.66
N GLY A 241 11.62 -8.23 -15.48
CA GLY A 241 12.71 -7.55 -16.20
C GLY A 241 12.33 -6.79 -17.46
N GLY A 242 11.07 -6.83 -17.93
CA GLY A 242 10.60 -6.00 -19.05
C GLY A 242 10.18 -4.57 -18.61
N PRO A 243 9.84 -3.68 -19.56
CA PRO A 243 9.24 -2.39 -19.24
C PRO A 243 7.88 -2.56 -18.57
N LEU A 244 7.59 -1.69 -17.61
CA LEU A 244 6.36 -1.69 -16.82
C LEU A 244 5.66 -0.34 -16.95
N GLU A 245 4.35 -0.35 -17.18
CA GLU A 245 3.50 0.81 -17.01
C GLU A 245 2.55 0.56 -15.82
N LEU A 246 2.65 1.38 -14.79
CA LEU A 246 1.69 1.46 -13.71
C LEU A 246 0.81 2.68 -13.92
N SER A 247 -0.49 2.54 -13.71
CA SER A 247 -1.41 3.67 -13.80
C SER A 247 -2.42 3.66 -12.67
N GLY A 248 -2.96 4.85 -12.36
CA GLY A 248 -3.94 4.97 -11.30
C GLY A 248 -4.82 6.19 -11.45
N ARG A 249 -6.02 6.12 -10.86
CA ARG A 249 -7.00 7.21 -10.86
C ARG A 249 -7.57 7.41 -9.47
N TRP A 250 -7.76 8.67 -9.11
CA TRP A 250 -8.39 9.04 -7.85
C TRP A 250 -8.95 10.46 -7.93
N ARG A 251 -10.24 10.64 -7.63
CA ARG A 251 -10.91 11.96 -7.53
C ARG A 251 -10.59 12.94 -8.67
N GLY A 252 -10.60 12.43 -9.91
CA GLY A 252 -10.32 13.25 -11.10
C GLY A 252 -8.84 13.44 -11.43
N GLU A 253 -7.94 12.93 -10.65
CA GLU A 253 -6.53 12.78 -10.98
C GLU A 253 -6.29 11.44 -11.69
N HIS A 254 -5.44 11.46 -12.70
CA HIS A 254 -4.90 10.28 -13.36
C HIS A 254 -3.38 10.38 -13.41
N ALA A 255 -2.70 9.37 -12.93
CA ALA A 255 -1.26 9.28 -12.98
C ALA A 255 -0.80 8.01 -13.71
N ARG A 256 0.39 8.10 -14.33
CA ARG A 256 1.11 7.00 -14.96
C ARG A 256 2.57 7.05 -14.55
N LEU A 257 3.13 5.87 -14.40
CA LEU A 257 4.54 5.67 -14.13
C LEU A 257 5.07 4.64 -15.14
N HIS A 258 5.99 5.06 -15.97
CA HIS A 258 6.71 4.17 -16.87
C HIS A 258 8.03 3.81 -16.23
N TRP A 259 8.29 2.54 -16.10
CA TRP A 259 9.46 1.98 -15.44
C TRP A 259 10.17 1.02 -16.40
N SER A 260 11.34 1.41 -16.86
CA SER A 260 12.21 0.55 -17.66
C SER A 260 13.40 0.14 -16.81
N PRO A 261 13.41 -1.09 -16.24
CA PRO A 261 14.57 -1.58 -15.54
C PRO A 261 15.77 -1.67 -16.50
N GLU A 262 16.97 -1.64 -15.95
CA GLU A 262 18.17 -1.83 -16.75
C GLU A 262 18.08 -3.18 -17.46
N THR A 263 18.05 -3.18 -18.79
CA THR A 263 18.22 -4.41 -19.55
C THR A 263 19.62 -4.93 -19.24
N SER A 264 19.70 -6.06 -18.56
CA SER A 264 20.94 -6.82 -18.43
C SER A 264 21.42 -7.16 -19.85
N HIS A 265 22.19 -6.26 -20.45
CA HIS A 265 23.01 -6.64 -21.58
C HIS A 265 23.94 -7.73 -21.04
N ALA A 266 23.66 -8.97 -21.42
CA ALA A 266 24.57 -10.07 -21.29
C ALA A 266 25.96 -9.50 -21.63
N ARG A 267 26.86 -9.42 -20.65
CA ARG A 267 28.25 -9.18 -20.91
C ARG A 267 28.67 -10.30 -21.83
N GLY A 268 28.63 -9.98 -23.14
CA GLY A 268 29.11 -10.88 -24.16
C GLY A 268 30.53 -11.26 -23.78
N SER A 269 30.73 -12.52 -23.61
CA SER A 269 32.01 -13.21 -23.66
C SER A 269 32.82 -12.60 -24.79
N ALA A 270 33.80 -11.77 -24.42
CA ALA A 270 34.96 -11.53 -25.30
C ALA A 270 36.05 -12.45 -24.80
N ALA A 271 36.29 -13.46 -25.62
CA ALA A 271 37.38 -14.39 -25.52
C ALA A 271 38.74 -13.69 -25.57
#